data_4f3c2d869a448bc39b2d35b656a0dcf2
#
_entry.id   4f3c2d869a448bc39b2d35b656a0dcf2
#
_cell.length_a   1.000
_cell.length_b   1.000
_cell.length_c   1.000
_cell.angle_alpha   90.00
_cell.angle_beta   90.00
_cell.angle_gamma   90.00
#
_symmetry.space_group_name_H-M   'P 1'
#
loop_
_entity.id
_entity.type
_entity.pdbx_description
1 polymer ?
#
loop_
_entity_poly.entity_id
_entity_poly.type
_entity_poly.pdbx_seq_one_letter_code
_entity_poly.pdbx_strand_id
1 'polypeptide(L)'
;MEKKEEISTNEYLRGIVLNLPESPGIYQYLNAEGTIIYVGKAKNLKRRVSSYFNREHPNGKTRVLVSKIADIRYIVVKTEEDALLLENNLIKKYRPRYNVMLKDDKTYPSICVSNEYFPRIFKTRKIIRNGSGYYGPYSHVPSMYAVLDLIKKLYPIRTCKLNLTPENINAGKFDVCLEYHIKNCKGPCIGRQSHEDYMKDIREIKEILKGDTQIVSDLLMEEMQAPVSYTHLTLPTNSRV
;
A
#
# COMPACT_ATOMS: atom_id res chain seq x y z
N MET A 1 -19.77 -7.56 55.28
CA MET A 1 -18.66 -6.79 54.66
C MET A 1 -17.84 -7.79 53.86
N GLU A 2 -18.14 -7.91 52.57
CA GLU A 2 -17.39 -8.80 51.67
C GLU A 2 -16.03 -8.15 51.37
N LYS A 3 -14.95 -8.84 51.71
CA LYS A 3 -13.60 -8.51 51.27
C LYS A 3 -13.54 -8.68 49.72
N LYS A 4 -13.55 -7.60 48.96
CA LYS A 4 -13.09 -7.63 47.58
C LYS A 4 -11.63 -8.10 47.62
N GLU A 5 -11.38 -9.33 47.17
CA GLU A 5 -10.03 -9.81 46.88
C GLU A 5 -9.44 -8.89 45.79
N GLU A 6 -8.41 -8.12 46.13
CA GLU A 6 -7.60 -7.37 45.18
C GLU A 6 -6.83 -8.39 44.35
N ILE A 7 -7.36 -8.71 43.16
CA ILE A 7 -6.66 -9.54 42.18
C ILE A 7 -5.33 -8.84 41.84
N SER A 8 -4.22 -9.54 42.04
CA SER A 8 -2.92 -8.96 41.71
C SER A 8 -2.86 -8.60 40.22
N THR A 9 -2.20 -7.50 39.84
CA THR A 9 -2.05 -7.05 38.44
C THR A 9 -1.55 -8.18 37.55
N ASN A 10 -0.68 -9.05 38.05
CA ASN A 10 -0.18 -10.22 37.34
C ASN A 10 -1.23 -11.29 37.06
N GLU A 11 -2.14 -11.56 38.00
CA GLU A 11 -3.24 -12.50 37.80
C GLU A 11 -4.27 -11.96 36.83
N TYR A 12 -4.59 -10.67 36.92
CA TYR A 12 -5.43 -9.98 35.94
C TYR A 12 -4.91 -10.09 34.53
N LEU A 13 -3.62 -9.74 34.30
CA LEU A 13 -3.00 -9.82 32.99
C LEU A 13 -2.92 -11.25 32.45
N ARG A 14 -2.64 -12.25 33.30
CA ARG A 14 -2.70 -13.68 32.93
C ARG A 14 -4.10 -14.08 32.49
N GLY A 15 -5.15 -13.63 33.17
CA GLY A 15 -6.54 -13.87 32.78
C GLY A 15 -6.84 -13.33 31.37
N ILE A 16 -6.40 -12.11 31.05
CA ILE A 16 -6.54 -11.55 29.71
C ILE A 16 -5.79 -12.41 28.68
N VAL A 17 -4.53 -12.75 28.94
CA VAL A 17 -3.66 -13.51 28.01
C VAL A 17 -4.24 -14.88 27.68
N LEU A 18 -4.81 -15.58 28.65
CA LEU A 18 -5.44 -16.89 28.46
C LEU A 18 -6.66 -16.82 27.53
N ASN A 19 -7.40 -15.72 27.57
CA ASN A 19 -8.62 -15.51 26.78
C ASN A 19 -8.37 -14.82 25.42
N LEU A 20 -7.12 -14.52 25.06
CA LEU A 20 -6.82 -13.95 23.76
C LEU A 20 -7.12 -14.94 22.61
N PRO A 21 -7.67 -14.46 21.49
CA PRO A 21 -7.92 -15.27 20.30
C PRO A 21 -6.62 -15.68 19.60
N GLU A 22 -6.66 -16.82 18.92
CA GLU A 22 -5.57 -17.33 18.10
C GLU A 22 -5.62 -16.79 16.66
N SER A 23 -6.07 -15.55 16.49
CA SER A 23 -6.27 -14.88 15.22
C SER A 23 -5.21 -13.78 15.01
N PRO A 24 -5.01 -13.32 13.75
CA PRO A 24 -4.21 -12.14 13.47
C PRO A 24 -4.79 -10.90 14.12
N GLY A 25 -3.94 -9.98 14.55
CA GLY A 25 -4.43 -8.75 15.15
C GLY A 25 -3.33 -7.84 15.70
N ILE A 26 -3.81 -6.80 16.39
CA ILE A 26 -3.01 -5.81 17.09
C ILE A 26 -3.24 -5.96 18.59
N TYR A 27 -2.16 -5.83 19.35
CA TYR A 27 -2.21 -5.69 20.79
C TYR A 27 -1.63 -4.36 21.22
N GLN A 28 -2.18 -3.78 22.27
CA GLN A 28 -1.80 -2.50 22.85
C GLN A 28 -1.56 -2.72 24.34
N TYR A 29 -0.41 -2.27 24.83
CA TYR A 29 -0.09 -2.30 26.25
C TYR A 29 -0.34 -0.92 26.84
N LEU A 30 -1.05 -0.88 27.95
CA LEU A 30 -1.39 0.33 28.70
C LEU A 30 -0.68 0.30 30.05
N ASN A 31 -0.28 1.46 30.53
CA ASN A 31 0.23 1.65 31.87
C ASN A 31 -0.91 1.86 32.90
N ALA A 32 -0.57 2.08 34.15
CA ALA A 32 -1.54 2.30 35.22
C ALA A 32 -2.43 3.53 35.01
N GLU A 33 -1.93 4.54 34.28
CA GLU A 33 -2.69 5.75 33.92
C GLU A 33 -3.59 5.56 32.68
N GLY A 34 -3.68 4.35 32.13
CA GLY A 34 -4.48 4.04 30.94
C GLY A 34 -3.86 4.55 29.62
N THR A 35 -2.60 5.01 29.66
CA THR A 35 -1.90 5.49 28.46
C THR A 35 -1.32 4.32 27.68
N ILE A 36 -1.48 4.32 26.35
CA ILE A 36 -0.88 3.31 25.46
C ILE A 36 0.63 3.54 25.40
N ILE A 37 1.39 2.58 25.94
CA ILE A 37 2.86 2.63 25.99
C ILE A 37 3.52 1.81 24.89
N TYR A 38 2.82 0.83 24.30
CA TYR A 38 3.30 0.00 23.20
C TYR A 38 2.16 -0.50 22.35
N VAL A 39 2.38 -0.59 21.03
CA VAL A 39 1.48 -1.22 20.05
C VAL A 39 2.28 -2.25 19.26
N GLY A 40 1.72 -3.43 19.02
CA GLY A 40 2.39 -4.45 18.21
C GLY A 40 1.41 -5.32 17.44
N LYS A 41 1.85 -5.85 16.29
CA LYS A 41 1.09 -6.81 15.50
C LYS A 41 1.41 -8.26 15.87
N ALA A 42 0.46 -9.14 15.59
CA ALA A 42 0.63 -10.58 15.74
C ALA A 42 -0.09 -11.34 14.61
N LYS A 43 0.50 -12.44 14.15
CA LYS A 43 -0.19 -13.48 13.34
C LYS A 43 -1.15 -14.30 14.20
N ASN A 44 -0.79 -14.49 15.47
CA ASN A 44 -1.57 -15.14 16.50
C ASN A 44 -1.39 -14.33 17.79
N LEU A 45 -2.46 -13.63 18.18
CA LEU A 45 -2.47 -12.73 19.35
C LEU A 45 -2.10 -13.46 20.62
N LYS A 46 -2.74 -14.60 20.90
CA LYS A 46 -2.49 -15.40 22.10
C LYS A 46 -1.03 -15.80 22.22
N ARG A 47 -0.48 -16.43 21.19
CA ARG A 47 0.91 -16.90 21.17
C ARG A 47 1.89 -15.74 21.32
N ARG A 48 1.65 -14.63 20.65
CA ARG A 48 2.54 -13.46 20.66
C ARG A 48 2.54 -12.76 22.01
N VAL A 49 1.36 -12.47 22.56
CA VAL A 49 1.23 -11.78 23.84
C VAL A 49 1.73 -12.65 24.97
N SER A 50 1.39 -13.96 25.00
CA SER A 50 1.91 -14.91 26.00
C SER A 50 3.43 -14.93 26.05
N SER A 51 4.13 -14.74 24.93
CA SER A 51 5.59 -14.73 24.88
C SER A 51 6.24 -13.61 25.69
N TYR A 52 5.51 -12.53 26.00
CA TYR A 52 6.00 -11.46 26.87
C TYR A 52 5.90 -11.78 28.36
N PHE A 53 5.03 -12.71 28.75
CA PHE A 53 4.78 -13.04 30.15
C PHE A 53 5.39 -14.37 30.58
N ASN A 54 5.67 -15.26 29.62
CA ASN A 54 6.16 -16.63 29.89
C ASN A 54 7.68 -16.81 29.71
N ARG A 55 8.43 -15.77 29.33
CA ARG A 55 9.87 -15.86 29.09
C ARG A 55 10.63 -14.81 29.89
N GLU A 56 11.77 -15.19 30.43
CA GLU A 56 12.75 -14.21 30.89
C GLU A 56 13.27 -13.41 29.68
N HIS A 57 13.19 -12.10 29.77
CA HIS A 57 13.63 -11.22 28.70
C HIS A 57 15.09 -10.81 28.93
N PRO A 58 16.05 -11.31 28.12
CA PRO A 58 17.45 -10.91 28.21
C PRO A 58 17.63 -9.43 27.83
N ASN A 59 16.69 -8.87 27.03
CA ASN A 59 16.72 -7.48 26.62
C ASN A 59 16.10 -6.58 27.70
N GLY A 60 16.92 -5.69 28.28
CA GLY A 60 16.51 -4.77 29.33
C GLY A 60 15.34 -3.86 28.95
N LYS A 61 15.22 -3.47 27.67
CA LYS A 61 14.09 -2.63 27.19
C LYS A 61 12.76 -3.38 27.27
N THR A 62 12.72 -4.66 26.91
CA THR A 62 11.50 -5.47 26.96
C THR A 62 11.11 -5.73 28.42
N ARG A 63 12.07 -5.99 29.30
CA ARG A 63 11.82 -6.17 30.74
C ARG A 63 11.19 -4.92 31.37
N VAL A 64 11.72 -3.73 31.05
CA VAL A 64 11.16 -2.45 31.51
C VAL A 64 9.77 -2.19 30.92
N LEU A 65 9.52 -2.58 29.66
CA LEU A 65 8.18 -2.49 29.07
C LEU A 65 7.21 -3.38 29.86
N VAL A 66 7.54 -4.67 30.01
CA VAL A 66 6.65 -5.66 30.68
C VAL A 66 6.32 -5.23 32.11
N SER A 67 7.29 -4.70 32.89
CA SER A 67 7.04 -4.23 34.25
C SER A 67 6.09 -3.02 34.38
N LYS A 68 5.78 -2.35 33.25
CA LYS A 68 4.89 -1.18 33.22
C LYS A 68 3.53 -1.48 32.62
N ILE A 69 3.27 -2.71 32.20
CA ILE A 69 1.96 -3.12 31.66
C ILE A 69 0.99 -3.27 32.81
N ALA A 70 -0.09 -2.50 32.77
CA ALA A 70 -1.22 -2.61 33.70
C ALA A 70 -2.48 -3.16 33.01
N ASP A 71 -2.62 -2.98 31.69
CA ASP A 71 -3.75 -3.48 30.92
C ASP A 71 -3.34 -3.84 29.48
N ILE A 72 -4.14 -4.72 28.84
CA ILE A 72 -3.92 -5.19 27.47
C ILE A 72 -5.22 -5.02 26.69
N ARG A 73 -5.17 -4.25 25.61
CA ARG A 73 -6.25 -4.17 24.62
C ARG A 73 -5.81 -4.85 23.33
N TYR A 74 -6.77 -5.44 22.62
CA TYR A 74 -6.47 -6.07 21.33
C TYR A 74 -7.56 -5.78 20.30
N ILE A 75 -7.21 -5.88 19.03
CA ILE A 75 -8.09 -5.73 17.88
C ILE A 75 -7.80 -6.90 16.95
N VAL A 76 -8.81 -7.73 16.67
CA VAL A 76 -8.72 -8.83 15.72
C VAL A 76 -8.91 -8.27 14.31
N VAL A 77 -8.12 -8.75 13.36
CA VAL A 77 -8.22 -8.41 11.93
C VAL A 77 -8.24 -9.69 11.09
N LYS A 78 -8.61 -9.56 9.81
CA LYS A 78 -8.74 -10.73 8.92
C LYS A 78 -7.39 -11.25 8.44
N THR A 79 -6.44 -10.36 8.15
CA THR A 79 -5.14 -10.71 7.55
C THR A 79 -3.97 -10.13 8.34
N GLU A 80 -2.77 -10.66 8.08
CA GLU A 80 -1.54 -10.12 8.66
C GLU A 80 -1.20 -8.74 8.07
N GLU A 81 -1.56 -8.51 6.80
CA GLU A 81 -1.41 -7.22 6.13
C GLU A 81 -2.27 -6.15 6.79
N ASP A 82 -3.53 -6.46 7.12
CA ASP A 82 -4.40 -5.55 7.87
C ASP A 82 -3.80 -5.21 9.23
N ALA A 83 -3.24 -6.22 9.93
CA ALA A 83 -2.55 -6.01 11.19
C ALA A 83 -1.37 -5.05 11.02
N LEU A 84 -0.57 -5.21 9.96
CA LEU A 84 0.59 -4.38 9.69
C LEU A 84 0.21 -2.92 9.42
N LEU A 85 -0.84 -2.69 8.64
CA LEU A 85 -1.35 -1.35 8.32
C LEU A 85 -1.95 -0.68 9.56
N LEU A 86 -2.72 -1.43 10.34
CA LEU A 86 -3.34 -0.94 11.57
C LEU A 86 -2.29 -0.61 12.64
N GLU A 87 -1.25 -1.45 12.82
CA GLU A 87 -0.11 -1.17 13.70
C GLU A 87 0.53 0.17 13.38
N ASN A 88 0.88 0.40 12.10
CA ASN A 88 1.50 1.63 11.66
C ASN A 88 0.61 2.87 11.94
N ASN A 89 -0.69 2.76 11.68
CA ASN A 89 -1.64 3.84 11.93
C ASN A 89 -1.79 4.16 13.42
N LEU A 90 -1.86 3.13 14.26
CA LEU A 90 -1.99 3.28 15.71
C LEU A 90 -0.72 3.85 16.35
N ILE A 91 0.48 3.40 15.88
CA ILE A 91 1.74 3.96 16.36
C ILE A 91 1.86 5.45 16.00
N LYS A 92 1.44 5.86 14.81
CA LYS A 92 1.42 7.27 14.41
C LYS A 92 0.43 8.10 15.20
N LYS A 93 -0.77 7.54 15.47
CA LYS A 93 -1.82 8.20 16.21
C LYS A 93 -1.44 8.43 17.67
N TYR A 94 -0.96 7.38 18.34
CA TYR A 94 -0.70 7.39 19.79
C TYR A 94 0.74 7.70 20.16
N ARG A 95 1.69 7.59 19.23
CA ARG A 95 3.14 7.80 19.44
C ARG A 95 3.68 7.12 20.70
N PRO A 96 3.45 5.79 20.89
CA PRO A 96 3.74 5.11 22.14
C PRO A 96 5.24 5.20 22.49
N ARG A 97 5.56 5.30 23.78
CA ARG A 97 6.94 5.51 24.24
C ARG A 97 7.91 4.42 23.81
N TYR A 98 7.46 3.17 23.82
CA TYR A 98 8.31 2.00 23.57
C TYR A 98 8.36 1.53 22.10
N ASN A 99 7.57 2.12 21.19
CA ASN A 99 7.72 1.90 19.75
C ASN A 99 8.78 2.83 19.20
N VAL A 100 10.00 2.32 18.99
CA VAL A 100 11.13 3.14 18.52
C VAL A 100 11.18 3.22 16.99
N MET A 101 10.90 2.11 16.29
CA MET A 101 11.19 1.98 14.85
C MET A 101 10.12 2.53 13.90
N LEU A 102 8.88 2.73 14.32
CA LEU A 102 7.78 3.20 13.44
C LEU A 102 7.31 4.63 13.77
N LYS A 103 8.09 5.37 14.56
CA LYS A 103 7.83 6.79 14.83
C LYS A 103 8.23 7.70 13.67
N ASP A 104 8.97 7.17 12.70
CA ASP A 104 9.34 7.90 11.49
C ASP A 104 8.09 8.14 10.63
N ASP A 105 8.01 9.33 10.00
CA ASP A 105 6.86 9.74 9.15
C ASP A 105 6.73 8.94 7.85
N LYS A 106 7.56 7.91 7.65
CA LYS A 106 7.50 7.03 6.49
C LYS A 106 6.21 6.21 6.51
N THR A 107 5.24 6.66 5.74
CA THR A 107 4.02 5.88 5.43
C THR A 107 4.31 4.82 4.38
N TYR A 108 3.47 3.77 4.34
CA TYR A 108 3.44 2.89 3.19
C TYR A 108 3.11 3.71 1.92
N PRO A 109 3.73 3.38 0.78
CA PRO A 109 3.46 4.08 -0.46
C PRO A 109 2.04 3.81 -0.96
N SER A 110 1.50 4.78 -1.68
CA SER A 110 0.24 4.69 -2.40
C SER A 110 0.45 5.07 -3.85
N ILE A 111 -0.43 4.63 -4.74
CA ILE A 111 -0.51 5.09 -6.13
C ILE A 111 -1.38 6.33 -6.12
N CYS A 112 -0.87 7.42 -6.70
CA CYS A 112 -1.59 8.68 -6.85
C CYS A 112 -2.01 8.86 -8.31
N VAL A 113 -3.28 9.19 -8.52
CA VAL A 113 -3.81 9.73 -9.77
C VAL A 113 -3.99 11.22 -9.54
N SER A 114 -3.16 12.05 -10.18
CA SER A 114 -3.15 13.51 -9.95
C SER A 114 -4.43 14.18 -10.44
N ASN A 115 -4.82 15.27 -9.77
CA ASN A 115 -5.92 16.13 -10.20
C ASN A 115 -5.38 17.21 -11.15
N GLU A 116 -5.08 16.83 -12.39
CA GLU A 116 -4.61 17.69 -13.45
C GLU A 116 -5.52 17.52 -14.68
N TYR A 117 -5.50 18.45 -15.63
CA TYR A 117 -6.30 18.35 -16.86
C TYR A 117 -6.01 17.03 -17.60
N PHE A 118 -4.73 16.63 -17.71
CA PHE A 118 -4.31 15.27 -18.07
C PHE A 118 -3.67 14.60 -16.85
N PRO A 119 -4.40 13.79 -16.04
CA PRO A 119 -3.88 13.18 -14.83
C PRO A 119 -2.64 12.30 -15.06
N ARG A 120 -1.70 12.34 -14.13
CA ARG A 120 -0.54 11.43 -14.09
C ARG A 120 -0.74 10.37 -13.03
N ILE A 121 -0.11 9.22 -13.25
CA ILE A 121 -0.12 8.12 -12.28
C ILE A 121 1.31 7.89 -11.79
N PHE A 122 1.49 7.95 -10.48
CA PHE A 122 2.82 7.78 -9.86
C PHE A 122 2.71 7.33 -8.40
N LYS A 123 3.79 6.75 -7.90
CA LYS A 123 3.90 6.41 -6.48
C LYS A 123 4.13 7.64 -5.62
N THR A 124 3.52 7.65 -4.44
CA THR A 124 3.77 8.68 -3.42
C THR A 124 3.64 8.12 -2.02
N ARG A 125 4.30 8.77 -1.05
CA ARG A 125 4.09 8.52 0.37
C ARG A 125 3.38 9.69 1.06
N LYS A 126 3.23 10.82 0.35
CA LYS A 126 2.53 11.99 0.85
C LYS A 126 1.12 12.03 0.27
N ILE A 127 0.14 12.18 1.12
CA ILE A 127 -1.25 12.43 0.74
C ILE A 127 -1.48 13.94 0.85
N ILE A 128 -1.80 14.58 -0.27
CA ILE A 128 -2.08 16.01 -0.36
C ILE A 128 -3.57 16.17 -0.69
N ARG A 129 -4.28 16.98 0.06
CA ARG A 129 -5.70 17.26 -0.16
C ARG A 129 -5.89 18.30 -1.28
N ASN A 130 -5.66 17.89 -2.53
CA ASN A 130 -5.79 18.71 -3.73
C ASN A 130 -6.74 18.10 -4.77
N GLY A 131 -7.63 17.18 -4.35
CA GLY A 131 -8.55 16.49 -5.25
C GLY A 131 -7.93 15.30 -6.00
N SER A 132 -6.65 14.98 -5.80
CA SER A 132 -6.03 13.77 -6.37
C SER A 132 -6.58 12.50 -5.71
N GLY A 133 -6.70 11.42 -6.51
CA GLY A 133 -7.09 10.10 -6.03
C GLY A 133 -5.87 9.35 -5.48
N TYR A 134 -6.02 8.68 -4.34
CA TYR A 134 -4.96 7.87 -3.72
C TYR A 134 -5.46 6.44 -3.51
N TYR A 135 -4.69 5.47 -3.99
CA TYR A 135 -4.99 4.04 -3.95
C TYR A 135 -3.92 3.30 -3.15
N GLY A 136 -4.32 2.46 -2.22
CA GLY A 136 -3.46 1.81 -1.25
C GLY A 136 -3.84 2.20 0.18
N PRO A 137 -2.99 2.08 1.19
CA PRO A 137 -1.52 1.91 1.12
C PRO A 137 -1.08 0.48 0.77
N TYR A 138 0.05 0.35 0.06
CA TYR A 138 0.63 -0.94 -0.30
C TYR A 138 1.67 -1.37 0.73
N SER A 139 1.42 -2.47 1.44
CA SER A 139 2.37 -3.09 2.36
C SER A 139 3.55 -3.74 1.64
N HIS A 140 3.31 -4.32 0.46
CA HIS A 140 4.31 -4.97 -0.39
C HIS A 140 4.64 -4.10 -1.61
N VAL A 141 5.78 -3.42 -1.53
CA VAL A 141 6.23 -2.47 -2.56
C VAL A 141 6.44 -3.10 -3.95
N PRO A 142 6.99 -4.32 -4.11
CA PRO A 142 7.08 -4.98 -5.40
C PRO A 142 5.73 -5.17 -6.10
N SER A 143 4.67 -5.56 -5.36
CA SER A 143 3.31 -5.68 -5.94
C SER A 143 2.79 -4.34 -6.45
N MET A 144 3.06 -3.25 -5.74
CA MET A 144 2.69 -1.91 -6.23
C MET A 144 3.39 -1.56 -7.56
N TYR A 145 4.69 -1.88 -7.70
CA TYR A 145 5.39 -1.66 -8.95
C TYR A 145 4.84 -2.54 -10.07
N ALA A 146 4.53 -3.81 -9.80
CA ALA A 146 3.92 -4.70 -10.78
C ALA A 146 2.59 -4.14 -11.32
N VAL A 147 1.75 -3.57 -10.44
CA VAL A 147 0.51 -2.89 -10.85
C VAL A 147 0.81 -1.64 -11.70
N LEU A 148 1.78 -0.80 -11.31
CA LEU A 148 2.16 0.37 -12.10
C LEU A 148 2.72 0.01 -13.48
N ASP A 149 3.52 -1.05 -13.57
CA ASP A 149 4.10 -1.52 -14.81
C ASP A 149 3.05 -2.15 -15.73
N LEU A 150 2.08 -2.88 -15.15
CA LEU A 150 0.92 -3.37 -15.89
C LEU A 150 0.10 -2.21 -16.49
N ILE A 151 -0.24 -1.21 -15.67
CA ILE A 151 -0.97 -0.01 -16.13
C ILE A 151 -0.23 0.68 -17.28
N LYS A 152 1.09 0.84 -17.19
CA LYS A 152 1.89 1.47 -18.25
C LYS A 152 1.92 0.67 -19.55
N LYS A 153 1.86 -0.66 -19.47
CA LYS A 153 1.80 -1.53 -20.65
C LYS A 153 0.46 -1.42 -21.35
N LEU A 154 -0.64 -1.46 -20.58
CA LEU A 154 -2.00 -1.44 -21.13
C LEU A 154 -2.43 -0.04 -21.58
N TYR A 155 -1.98 1.00 -20.89
CA TYR A 155 -2.39 2.39 -21.12
C TYR A 155 -1.17 3.29 -21.32
N PRO A 156 -0.88 3.72 -22.57
CA PRO A 156 0.21 4.64 -22.86
C PRO A 156 -0.12 6.07 -22.43
N ILE A 157 -0.07 6.31 -21.11
CA ILE A 157 -0.36 7.59 -20.46
C ILE A 157 0.92 8.38 -20.19
N ARG A 158 0.79 9.71 -20.07
CA ARG A 158 1.92 10.59 -19.80
C ARG A 158 2.59 10.34 -18.46
N THR A 159 3.92 10.42 -18.43
CA THR A 159 4.74 10.41 -17.22
C THR A 159 5.38 11.77 -16.91
N CYS A 160 5.41 12.69 -17.91
CA CYS A 160 6.03 14.00 -17.82
C CYS A 160 5.34 14.92 -16.79
N LYS A 161 6.12 15.89 -16.26
CA LYS A 161 5.64 16.87 -15.27
C LYS A 161 5.20 18.20 -15.89
N LEU A 162 5.01 18.24 -17.22
CA LEU A 162 4.59 19.44 -17.91
C LEU A 162 3.20 19.89 -17.46
N ASN A 163 2.97 21.19 -17.37
CA ASN A 163 1.67 21.75 -17.04
C ASN A 163 0.80 21.81 -18.30
N LEU A 164 0.09 20.71 -18.58
CA LEU A 164 -0.76 20.54 -19.76
C LEU A 164 -2.15 21.14 -19.49
N THR A 165 -2.26 22.47 -19.60
CA THR A 165 -3.55 23.16 -19.68
C THR A 165 -3.98 23.33 -21.15
N PRO A 166 -5.27 23.50 -21.44
CA PRO A 166 -5.74 23.74 -22.81
C PRO A 166 -5.03 24.92 -23.47
N GLU A 167 -4.77 26.00 -22.73
CA GLU A 167 -4.13 27.21 -23.22
C GLU A 167 -2.68 26.93 -23.64
N ASN A 168 -1.94 26.16 -22.83
CA ASN A 168 -0.54 25.85 -23.10
C ASN A 168 -0.38 24.89 -24.29
N ILE A 169 -1.32 23.96 -24.47
CA ILE A 169 -1.34 23.03 -25.60
C ILE A 169 -1.67 23.78 -26.88
N ASN A 170 -2.73 24.61 -26.87
CA ASN A 170 -3.14 25.41 -28.04
C ASN A 170 -2.07 26.42 -28.42
N ALA A 171 -1.29 26.92 -27.49
CA ALA A 171 -0.16 27.81 -27.75
C ALA A 171 1.07 27.09 -28.32
N GLY A 172 1.04 25.77 -28.51
CA GLY A 172 2.15 24.99 -29.05
C GLY A 172 3.43 25.04 -28.20
N LYS A 173 3.30 25.13 -26.87
CA LYS A 173 4.46 25.31 -25.95
C LYS A 173 5.31 24.05 -25.78
N PHE A 174 4.88 22.91 -26.31
CA PHE A 174 5.49 21.63 -26.01
C PHE A 174 5.89 20.89 -27.29
N ASP A 175 7.06 20.27 -27.24
CA ASP A 175 7.54 19.37 -28.27
C ASP A 175 7.31 17.90 -27.88
N VAL A 176 7.39 17.00 -28.86
CA VAL A 176 7.34 15.55 -28.65
C VAL A 176 8.56 15.07 -27.88
N CYS A 177 8.34 14.23 -26.91
CA CYS A 177 9.38 13.64 -26.08
C CYS A 177 9.66 12.18 -26.49
N LEU A 178 10.73 11.61 -25.92
CA LEU A 178 11.11 10.21 -26.17
C LEU A 178 9.95 9.23 -25.89
N GLU A 179 9.18 9.43 -24.80
CA GLU A 179 8.05 8.57 -24.43
C GLU A 179 6.99 8.48 -25.54
N TYR A 180 6.79 9.55 -26.32
CA TYR A 180 5.91 9.53 -27.49
C TYR A 180 6.50 8.67 -28.61
N HIS A 181 7.78 8.82 -28.90
CA HIS A 181 8.45 8.07 -30.00
C HIS A 181 8.50 6.56 -29.72
N ILE A 182 8.70 6.17 -28.46
CA ILE A 182 8.68 4.75 -28.03
C ILE A 182 7.27 4.23 -27.72
N LYS A 183 6.21 5.00 -28.04
CA LYS A 183 4.79 4.66 -27.88
C LYS A 183 4.31 4.43 -26.44
N ASN A 184 5.05 4.89 -25.45
CA ASN A 184 4.65 4.87 -24.05
C ASN A 184 3.68 6.01 -23.69
N CYS A 185 3.47 6.97 -24.61
CA CYS A 185 2.55 8.09 -24.43
C CYS A 185 1.93 8.45 -25.79
N LYS A 186 0.62 8.71 -25.81
CA LYS A 186 -0.12 9.10 -27.03
C LYS A 186 0.04 10.58 -27.41
N GLY A 187 0.84 11.37 -26.69
CA GLY A 187 1.17 12.76 -27.00
C GLY A 187 0.05 13.78 -26.73
N PRO A 188 -0.58 13.79 -25.54
CA PRO A 188 -1.60 14.80 -25.21
C PRO A 188 -1.02 16.22 -25.17
N CYS A 189 0.30 16.38 -24.96
CA CYS A 189 0.97 17.68 -24.93
C CYS A 189 0.98 18.42 -26.27
N ILE A 190 0.83 17.70 -27.39
CA ILE A 190 0.79 18.25 -28.75
C ILE A 190 -0.58 18.02 -29.43
N GLY A 191 -1.62 17.72 -28.64
CA GLY A 191 -2.98 17.51 -29.15
C GLY A 191 -3.21 16.21 -29.94
N ARG A 192 -2.25 15.24 -29.91
CA ARG A 192 -2.41 13.95 -30.61
C ARG A 192 -3.38 12.99 -29.94
N GLN A 193 -3.68 13.20 -28.66
CA GLN A 193 -4.72 12.50 -27.93
C GLN A 193 -5.73 13.49 -27.40
N SER A 194 -7.01 13.23 -27.63
CA SER A 194 -8.09 14.05 -27.09
C SER A 194 -8.18 13.92 -25.56
N HIS A 195 -8.72 14.95 -24.92
CA HIS A 195 -8.96 14.90 -23.48
C HIS A 195 -9.97 13.80 -23.12
N GLU A 196 -10.98 13.58 -23.95
CA GLU A 196 -12.03 12.57 -23.72
C GLU A 196 -11.45 11.15 -23.74
N ASP A 197 -10.63 10.81 -24.75
CA ASP A 197 -9.96 9.53 -24.85
C ASP A 197 -9.01 9.29 -23.66
N TYR A 198 -8.23 10.35 -23.31
CA TYR A 198 -7.34 10.25 -22.16
C TYR A 198 -8.09 10.00 -20.87
N MET A 199 -9.22 10.69 -20.66
CA MET A 199 -10.04 10.53 -19.44
C MET A 199 -10.78 9.19 -19.42
N LYS A 200 -11.04 8.56 -20.59
CA LYS A 200 -11.53 7.19 -20.66
C LYS A 200 -10.48 6.24 -20.11
N ASP A 201 -9.23 6.32 -20.60
CA ASP A 201 -8.10 5.54 -20.10
C ASP A 201 -7.95 5.70 -18.57
N ILE A 202 -8.04 6.93 -18.06
CA ILE A 202 -7.96 7.22 -16.61
C ILE A 202 -9.11 6.61 -15.80
N ARG A 203 -10.34 6.57 -16.33
CA ARG A 203 -11.46 5.93 -15.62
C ARG A 203 -11.24 4.42 -15.48
N GLU A 204 -10.85 3.74 -16.54
CA GLU A 204 -10.55 2.31 -16.53
C GLU A 204 -9.41 1.98 -15.55
N ILE A 205 -8.33 2.76 -15.59
CA ILE A 205 -7.23 2.63 -14.62
C ILE A 205 -7.71 2.80 -13.17
N LYS A 206 -8.60 3.73 -12.90
CA LYS A 206 -9.16 3.92 -11.55
C LYS A 206 -9.95 2.70 -11.08
N GLU A 207 -10.71 2.03 -11.96
CA GLU A 207 -11.44 0.81 -11.61
C GLU A 207 -10.44 -0.35 -11.34
N ILE A 208 -9.42 -0.51 -12.17
CA ILE A 208 -8.33 -1.47 -11.90
C ILE A 208 -7.69 -1.23 -10.53
N LEU A 209 -7.40 0.03 -10.19
CA LEU A 209 -6.82 0.40 -8.90
C LEU A 209 -7.76 0.19 -7.71
N LYS A 210 -9.07 0.11 -7.94
CA LYS A 210 -10.08 -0.29 -6.93
C LYS A 210 -10.19 -1.79 -6.75
N GLY A 211 -9.60 -2.60 -7.65
CA GLY A 211 -9.57 -4.05 -7.61
C GLY A 211 -10.46 -4.73 -8.64
N ASP A 212 -10.97 -4.02 -9.64
CA ASP A 212 -11.66 -4.63 -10.76
C ASP A 212 -10.64 -5.30 -11.69
N THR A 213 -10.58 -6.63 -11.62
CA THR A 213 -9.67 -7.45 -12.42
C THR A 213 -10.28 -7.88 -13.76
N GLN A 214 -11.59 -7.69 -13.96
CA GLN A 214 -12.26 -8.10 -15.20
C GLN A 214 -11.76 -7.27 -16.38
N ILE A 215 -11.63 -5.96 -16.21
CA ILE A 215 -11.08 -5.06 -17.24
C ILE A 215 -9.70 -5.52 -17.70
N VAL A 216 -8.83 -5.92 -16.75
CA VAL A 216 -7.48 -6.41 -17.07
C VAL A 216 -7.55 -7.71 -17.86
N SER A 217 -8.44 -8.63 -17.45
CA SER A 217 -8.63 -9.90 -18.13
C SER A 217 -9.09 -9.72 -19.58
N ASP A 218 -10.07 -8.83 -19.78
CA ASP A 218 -10.64 -8.57 -21.11
C ASP A 218 -9.60 -7.94 -22.04
N LEU A 219 -8.83 -6.95 -21.57
CA LEU A 219 -7.74 -6.31 -22.34
C LEU A 219 -6.64 -7.31 -22.71
N LEU A 220 -6.24 -8.18 -21.78
CA LEU A 220 -5.22 -9.20 -22.06
C LEU A 220 -5.74 -10.24 -23.04
N MET A 221 -7.02 -10.61 -23.00
CA MET A 221 -7.63 -11.51 -24.00
C MET A 221 -7.66 -10.87 -25.38
N GLU A 222 -7.98 -9.59 -25.49
CA GLU A 222 -7.92 -8.84 -26.76
C GLU A 222 -6.50 -8.82 -27.34
N GLU A 223 -5.48 -8.53 -26.51
CA GLU A 223 -4.07 -8.58 -26.95
C GLU A 223 -3.64 -9.99 -27.40
N MET A 224 -4.09 -11.05 -26.71
CA MET A 224 -3.78 -12.43 -27.11
C MET A 224 -4.46 -12.86 -28.40
N GLN A 225 -5.64 -12.30 -28.71
CA GLN A 225 -6.40 -12.59 -29.93
C GLN A 225 -5.93 -11.74 -31.12
N ALA A 226 -5.19 -10.65 -30.89
CA ALA A 226 -4.60 -9.87 -31.96
C ALA A 226 -3.67 -10.76 -32.80
N PRO A 227 -3.84 -10.81 -34.15
CA PRO A 227 -3.04 -11.69 -34.99
C PRO A 227 -1.56 -11.33 -34.86
N VAL A 228 -0.80 -12.25 -34.28
CA VAL A 228 0.65 -12.17 -34.26
C VAL A 228 1.10 -12.30 -35.71
N SER A 229 1.48 -11.21 -36.36
CA SER A 229 2.14 -11.27 -37.66
C SER A 229 3.50 -11.93 -37.46
N TYR A 230 3.55 -13.24 -37.56
CA TYR A 230 4.79 -13.97 -37.70
C TYR A 230 5.41 -13.57 -39.03
N THR A 231 6.37 -12.67 -38.99
CA THR A 231 7.35 -12.61 -40.04
C THR A 231 8.15 -13.91 -39.94
N HIS A 232 7.85 -14.86 -40.82
CA HIS A 232 8.67 -16.05 -41.02
C HIS A 232 10.10 -15.57 -41.34
N LEU A 233 10.99 -15.67 -40.39
CA LEU A 233 12.41 -15.78 -40.65
C LEU A 233 12.59 -17.13 -41.38
N THR A 234 12.56 -17.09 -42.70
CA THR A 234 13.02 -18.18 -43.51
C THR A 234 14.48 -18.42 -43.20
N LEU A 235 14.78 -19.52 -42.55
CA LEU A 235 16.14 -20.01 -42.38
C LEU A 235 16.77 -20.11 -43.78
N PRO A 236 18.00 -19.64 -44.00
CA PRO A 236 18.70 -19.80 -45.26
C PRO A 236 18.87 -21.33 -45.49
N THR A 237 18.25 -21.85 -46.54
CA THR A 237 18.49 -23.20 -47.00
C THR A 237 19.93 -23.27 -47.50
N ASN A 238 20.81 -23.92 -46.76
CA ASN A 238 22.13 -24.31 -47.20
C ASN A 238 21.95 -25.35 -48.31
N SER A 239 21.89 -24.91 -49.53
CA SER A 239 22.15 -25.75 -50.71
C SER A 239 23.66 -25.96 -50.83
N ARG A 240 24.17 -27.08 -50.34
CA ARG A 240 25.45 -27.62 -50.78
C ARG A 240 25.19 -28.42 -52.03
N VAL A 241 25.75 -28.03 -53.11
CA VAL A 241 26.17 -28.86 -54.23
C VAL A 241 27.67 -29.03 -54.12
#